data_c7146111ba6e2c2e5bc0296962ae271b
#
_entry.id   c7146111ba6e2c2e5bc0296962ae271b
#
_cell.length_a   1.000
_cell.length_b   1.000
_cell.length_c   1.000
_cell.angle_alpha   90.00
_cell.angle_beta   90.00
_cell.angle_gamma   90.00
#
_symmetry.space_group_name_H-M   'P 1'
#
loop_
_entity.id
_entity.type
_entity.pdbx_description
1 polymer ?
#
loop_
_entity_poly.entity_id
_entity_poly.type
_entity_poly.pdbx_seq_one_letter_code
_entity_poly.pdbx_strand_id
1 'polypeptide(L)'
;MKVISWNLLHGQPLPPPSTPLPAKEATHLLKVAGQQLAELGVELLGLQEVDVDQPRSANLSQVKIMADAMGAEHWAFAPAIMGTPGETWRALRSDEQVIEESSGVKPGAKSGAKSEPRYGIGLISTIPVKKWHRIELGRSRIGLPLVIPAGGDSGEAAATKRIPIRFIYVRDEPRVALAAELENGFTVAVTHLSFVPFVNYFQLMKVRRWLKALPGNPIVMGDLNLGWALPVRGTHWRSLRTMNTYPSWGSKIQFDYITAHVPDFGERTITEIEIPDLGISDHLPIGVEIL
;
A
#
# COMPACT_ATOMS: atom_id res chain seq x y z
N MET A 1 13.59 12.38 -7.95
CA MET A 1 12.38 11.52 -7.95
C MET A 1 11.77 11.49 -6.55
N LYS A 2 10.51 11.96 -6.43
CA LYS A 2 9.77 11.94 -5.14
C LYS A 2 8.93 10.69 -5.03
N VAL A 3 9.20 9.89 -4.00
CA VAL A 3 8.60 8.55 -3.78
C VAL A 3 7.91 8.53 -2.44
N ILE A 4 6.66 8.04 -2.41
CA ILE A 4 5.88 7.85 -1.19
C ILE A 4 5.37 6.41 -1.12
N SER A 5 5.39 5.84 0.08
CA SER A 5 4.68 4.61 0.44
C SER A 5 3.62 4.91 1.48
N TRP A 6 2.42 4.36 1.32
CA TRP A 6 1.32 4.59 2.23
C TRP A 6 0.36 3.39 2.31
N ASN A 7 0.23 2.81 3.49
CA ASN A 7 -0.87 1.90 3.79
C ASN A 7 -2.14 2.75 3.92
N LEU A 8 -3.11 2.54 3.03
CA LEU A 8 -4.29 3.41 2.88
C LEU A 8 -5.42 3.05 3.83
N LEU A 9 -5.38 1.88 4.48
CA LEU A 9 -6.51 1.34 5.26
C LEU A 9 -7.84 1.50 4.49
N HIS A 10 -7.86 1.09 3.21
CA HIS A 10 -9.00 1.25 2.29
C HIS A 10 -9.66 2.66 2.30
N GLY A 11 -8.88 3.70 2.57
CA GLY A 11 -9.35 5.09 2.58
C GLY A 11 -10.24 5.46 3.75
N GLN A 12 -10.11 4.76 4.87
CA GLN A 12 -10.94 4.95 6.05
C GLN A 12 -10.48 6.15 6.89
N PRO A 13 -11.35 7.13 7.20
CA PRO A 13 -11.05 8.18 8.17
C PRO A 13 -10.97 7.61 9.60
N LEU A 14 -10.32 8.34 10.50
CA LEU A 14 -10.22 7.99 11.90
C LEU A 14 -10.82 9.06 12.82
N PRO A 15 -11.64 8.67 13.81
CA PRO A 15 -12.11 7.29 14.11
C PRO A 15 -12.98 6.72 12.98
N PRO A 16 -13.01 5.37 12.84
CA PRO A 16 -13.82 4.74 11.81
C PRO A 16 -15.30 5.07 11.98
N PRO A 17 -16.03 5.42 10.90
CA PRO A 17 -17.46 5.63 10.99
C PRO A 17 -18.18 4.30 11.30
N SER A 18 -19.35 4.37 11.93
CA SER A 18 -20.17 3.20 12.28
C SER A 18 -20.74 2.47 11.05
N THR A 19 -20.85 3.17 9.93
CA THR A 19 -21.32 2.64 8.64
C THR A 19 -20.36 3.04 7.52
N PRO A 20 -20.27 2.26 6.42
CA PRO A 20 -19.47 2.64 5.26
C PRO A 20 -19.82 4.05 4.76
N LEU A 21 -18.81 4.81 4.35
CA LEU A 21 -19.01 6.14 3.81
C LEU A 21 -19.81 6.11 2.50
N PRO A 22 -20.66 7.13 2.26
CA PRO A 22 -21.28 7.33 0.96
C PRO A 22 -20.21 7.48 -0.14
N ALA A 23 -20.48 6.97 -1.35
CA ALA A 23 -19.51 6.99 -2.45
C ALA A 23 -18.95 8.38 -2.77
N LYS A 24 -19.77 9.43 -2.65
CA LYS A 24 -19.34 10.82 -2.88
C LYS A 24 -18.31 11.27 -1.86
N GLU A 25 -18.50 10.92 -0.60
CA GLU A 25 -17.61 11.30 0.50
C GLU A 25 -16.31 10.50 0.45
N ALA A 26 -16.38 9.17 0.29
CA ALA A 26 -15.20 8.33 0.11
C ALA A 26 -14.36 8.76 -1.10
N THR A 27 -15.01 9.10 -2.24
CA THR A 27 -14.32 9.63 -3.42
C THR A 27 -13.67 10.98 -3.13
N HIS A 28 -14.35 11.85 -2.38
CA HIS A 28 -13.82 13.17 -2.03
C HIS A 28 -12.54 13.07 -1.20
N LEU A 29 -12.53 12.24 -0.16
CA LEU A 29 -11.34 12.03 0.68
C LEU A 29 -10.14 11.53 -0.12
N LEU A 30 -10.33 10.53 -0.99
CA LEU A 30 -9.27 10.03 -1.85
C LEU A 30 -8.75 11.08 -2.84
N LYS A 31 -9.65 11.89 -3.41
CA LYS A 31 -9.25 12.96 -4.32
C LYS A 31 -8.47 14.06 -3.62
N VAL A 32 -8.91 14.48 -2.43
CA VAL A 32 -8.18 15.49 -1.64
C VAL A 32 -6.78 14.99 -1.30
N ALA A 33 -6.66 13.74 -0.82
CA ALA A 33 -5.36 13.16 -0.53
C ALA A 33 -4.47 13.08 -1.79
N GLY A 34 -5.00 12.62 -2.93
CA GLY A 34 -4.26 12.56 -4.19
C GLY A 34 -3.81 13.93 -4.69
N GLN A 35 -4.66 14.96 -4.57
CA GLN A 35 -4.32 16.34 -4.95
C GLN A 35 -3.21 16.92 -4.07
N GLN A 36 -3.27 16.70 -2.75
CA GLN A 36 -2.21 17.13 -1.83
C GLN A 36 -0.87 16.46 -2.15
N LEU A 37 -0.87 15.17 -2.51
CA LEU A 37 0.33 14.49 -2.95
C LEU A 37 0.87 15.03 -4.30
N ALA A 38 -0.01 15.38 -5.22
CA ALA A 38 0.36 16.04 -6.48
C ALA A 38 1.00 17.43 -6.23
N GLU A 39 0.43 18.22 -5.32
CA GLU A 39 0.98 19.52 -4.94
C GLU A 39 2.38 19.43 -4.32
N LEU A 40 2.67 18.33 -3.62
CA LEU A 40 4.02 18.03 -3.13
C LEU A 40 4.98 17.57 -4.26
N GLY A 41 4.48 17.40 -5.48
CA GLY A 41 5.24 16.94 -6.64
C GLY A 41 5.62 15.45 -6.56
N VAL A 42 4.78 14.63 -5.94
CA VAL A 42 5.01 13.18 -5.83
C VAL A 42 4.94 12.54 -7.22
N GLU A 43 6.01 11.83 -7.58
CA GLU A 43 6.13 11.18 -8.88
C GLU A 43 5.80 9.68 -8.81
N LEU A 44 5.97 9.06 -7.63
CA LEU A 44 5.70 7.64 -7.43
C LEU A 44 5.03 7.40 -6.07
N LEU A 45 3.85 6.77 -6.08
CA LEU A 45 3.07 6.45 -4.90
C LEU A 45 2.77 4.96 -4.84
N GLY A 46 3.30 4.27 -3.83
CA GLY A 46 2.98 2.88 -3.50
C GLY A 46 1.90 2.81 -2.43
N LEU A 47 0.82 2.13 -2.74
CA LEU A 47 -0.35 1.98 -1.87
C LEU A 47 -0.49 0.54 -1.39
N GLN A 48 -0.78 0.38 -0.11
CA GLN A 48 -1.17 -0.89 0.50
C GLN A 48 -2.61 -0.77 1.01
N GLU A 49 -3.24 -1.90 1.22
CA GLU A 49 -4.63 -2.00 1.68
C GLU A 49 -5.63 -1.23 0.83
N VAL A 50 -5.52 -1.39 -0.48
CA VAL A 50 -6.45 -0.75 -1.42
C VAL A 50 -7.53 -1.70 -1.92
N ASP A 51 -8.72 -1.16 -2.02
CA ASP A 51 -9.94 -1.84 -2.45
C ASP A 51 -10.29 -1.53 -3.91
N VAL A 52 -10.85 -2.54 -4.57
CA VAL A 52 -11.55 -2.40 -5.84
C VAL A 52 -12.87 -3.17 -5.75
N ASP A 53 -13.98 -2.48 -6.06
CA ASP A 53 -15.34 -3.03 -6.03
C ASP A 53 -15.80 -3.58 -4.65
N GLN A 54 -15.22 -3.08 -3.54
CA GLN A 54 -15.57 -3.47 -2.18
C GLN A 54 -16.77 -2.66 -1.65
N PRO A 55 -17.78 -3.31 -1.09
CA PRO A 55 -18.93 -2.61 -0.49
C PRO A 55 -18.53 -1.65 0.64
N ARG A 56 -17.55 -2.02 1.47
CA ARG A 56 -17.04 -1.19 2.58
C ARG A 56 -16.43 0.12 2.13
N SER A 57 -15.92 0.18 0.91
CA SER A 57 -15.33 1.38 0.29
C SER A 57 -16.16 1.87 -0.91
N ALA A 58 -17.49 1.71 -0.83
CA ALA A 58 -18.46 2.20 -1.79
C ALA A 58 -18.30 1.68 -3.23
N ASN A 59 -17.70 0.49 -3.40
CA ASN A 59 -17.41 -0.15 -4.68
C ASN A 59 -16.52 0.68 -5.61
N LEU A 60 -15.60 1.44 -5.04
CA LEU A 60 -14.67 2.30 -5.77
C LEU A 60 -13.42 1.53 -6.21
N SER A 61 -12.75 2.03 -7.27
CA SER A 61 -11.36 1.68 -7.60
C SER A 61 -10.46 2.75 -7.00
N GLN A 62 -9.89 2.49 -5.83
CA GLN A 62 -9.17 3.50 -5.05
C GLN A 62 -7.88 3.93 -5.75
N VAL A 63 -7.12 2.98 -6.34
CA VAL A 63 -5.90 3.28 -7.07
C VAL A 63 -6.18 4.22 -8.24
N LYS A 64 -7.25 3.93 -9.01
CA LYS A 64 -7.63 4.78 -10.15
C LYS A 64 -8.03 6.20 -9.71
N ILE A 65 -8.83 6.34 -8.65
CA ILE A 65 -9.25 7.66 -8.15
C ILE A 65 -8.04 8.48 -7.70
N MET A 66 -7.09 7.85 -7.00
CA MET A 66 -5.85 8.50 -6.57
C MET A 66 -4.98 8.89 -7.77
N ALA A 67 -4.83 8.01 -8.76
CA ALA A 67 -4.08 8.30 -9.99
C ALA A 67 -4.67 9.47 -10.76
N ASP A 68 -5.99 9.47 -10.97
CA ASP A 68 -6.71 10.57 -11.63
C ASP A 68 -6.52 11.91 -10.86
N ALA A 69 -6.56 11.87 -9.52
CA ALA A 69 -6.37 13.05 -8.68
C ALA A 69 -4.93 13.58 -8.68
N MET A 70 -3.95 12.70 -8.84
CA MET A 70 -2.53 13.04 -8.99
C MET A 70 -2.18 13.48 -10.41
N GLY A 71 -3.07 13.34 -11.38
CA GLY A 71 -2.76 13.55 -12.81
C GLY A 71 -1.76 12.54 -13.36
N ALA A 72 -1.69 11.34 -12.77
CA ALA A 72 -0.76 10.30 -13.17
C ALA A 72 -1.35 9.42 -14.29
N GLU A 73 -0.60 9.28 -15.37
CA GLU A 73 -1.02 8.48 -16.54
C GLU A 73 -0.78 6.98 -16.33
N HIS A 74 0.16 6.62 -15.45
CA HIS A 74 0.57 5.24 -15.22
C HIS A 74 0.14 4.79 -13.82
N TRP A 75 -0.67 3.76 -13.77
CA TRP A 75 -1.04 3.12 -12.51
C TRP A 75 -1.29 1.63 -12.74
N ALA A 76 -1.09 0.85 -11.68
CA ALA A 76 -1.43 -0.56 -11.66
C ALA A 76 -1.96 -0.99 -10.29
N PHE A 77 -2.88 -1.94 -10.30
CA PHE A 77 -3.42 -2.63 -9.13
C PHE A 77 -3.13 -4.13 -9.23
N ALA A 78 -2.59 -4.70 -8.17
CA ALA A 78 -2.36 -6.13 -8.05
C ALA A 78 -3.24 -6.68 -6.91
N PRO A 79 -4.31 -7.43 -7.21
CA PRO A 79 -5.13 -8.07 -6.20
C PRO A 79 -4.33 -9.15 -5.46
N ALA A 80 -4.51 -9.22 -4.14
CA ALA A 80 -3.98 -10.28 -3.28
C ALA A 80 -5.04 -11.34 -2.98
N ILE A 81 -6.30 -10.92 -2.83
CA ILE A 81 -7.46 -11.77 -2.57
C ILE A 81 -8.69 -11.30 -3.34
N MET A 82 -9.63 -12.23 -3.54
CA MET A 82 -11.00 -11.95 -3.92
C MET A 82 -11.89 -12.03 -2.68
N GLY A 83 -12.80 -11.05 -2.50
CA GLY A 83 -13.62 -10.92 -1.30
C GLY A 83 -13.10 -9.83 -0.36
N THR A 84 -13.62 -9.79 0.87
CA THR A 84 -13.37 -8.74 1.85
C THR A 84 -12.47 -9.23 2.98
N PRO A 85 -11.29 -8.60 3.23
CA PRO A 85 -10.43 -8.91 4.36
C PRO A 85 -11.18 -8.83 5.69
N GLY A 86 -10.91 -9.78 6.58
CA GLY A 86 -11.58 -9.86 7.88
C GLY A 86 -13.00 -10.44 7.85
N GLU A 87 -13.56 -10.67 6.67
CA GLU A 87 -14.87 -11.28 6.44
C GLU A 87 -14.71 -12.56 5.61
N THR A 88 -15.33 -12.60 4.43
CA THR A 88 -15.26 -13.73 3.51
C THR A 88 -14.34 -13.40 2.34
N TRP A 89 -13.28 -14.15 2.20
CA TRP A 89 -12.35 -14.02 1.08
C TRP A 89 -11.80 -15.38 0.63
N ARG A 90 -11.29 -15.42 -0.59
CA ARG A 90 -10.57 -16.55 -1.16
C ARG A 90 -9.27 -16.10 -1.83
N ALA A 91 -8.34 -17.03 -1.96
CA ALA A 91 -7.16 -16.82 -2.78
C ALA A 91 -7.55 -16.68 -4.27
N LEU A 92 -6.72 -15.97 -5.02
CA LEU A 92 -6.85 -15.85 -6.46
C LEU A 92 -6.57 -17.19 -7.15
N ARG A 93 -7.35 -17.51 -8.19
CA ARG A 93 -7.02 -18.54 -9.15
C ARG A 93 -5.90 -18.07 -10.08
N SER A 94 -5.26 -18.98 -10.78
CA SER A 94 -4.12 -18.64 -11.65
C SER A 94 -4.47 -17.64 -12.76
N ASP A 95 -5.69 -17.71 -13.30
CA ASP A 95 -6.21 -16.80 -14.32
C ASP A 95 -6.65 -15.43 -13.77
N GLU A 96 -6.77 -15.31 -12.44
CA GLU A 96 -7.10 -14.06 -11.73
C GLU A 96 -5.85 -13.33 -11.21
N GLN A 97 -4.68 -13.96 -11.29
CA GLN A 97 -3.40 -13.38 -10.87
C GLN A 97 -2.86 -12.37 -11.88
N VAL A 98 -3.66 -11.38 -12.18
CA VAL A 98 -3.41 -10.36 -13.21
C VAL A 98 -3.14 -9.00 -12.58
N ILE A 99 -2.53 -8.13 -13.38
CA ILE A 99 -2.37 -6.71 -13.07
C ILE A 99 -3.47 -5.96 -13.80
N GLU A 100 -4.23 -5.13 -13.09
CA GLU A 100 -5.10 -4.13 -13.72
C GLU A 100 -4.30 -2.84 -13.85
N GLU A 101 -4.18 -2.30 -15.04
CA GLU A 101 -3.34 -1.14 -15.33
C GLU A 101 -4.03 -0.09 -16.20
N SER A 102 -3.43 1.10 -16.25
CA SER A 102 -3.96 2.26 -16.97
C SER A 102 -4.12 2.04 -18.48
N SER A 103 -3.35 1.15 -19.10
CA SER A 103 -3.41 0.84 -20.53
C SER A 103 -4.65 0.05 -20.97
N GLY A 104 -5.54 -0.29 -20.04
CA GLY A 104 -6.91 -0.74 -20.36
C GLY A 104 -7.08 -2.20 -20.70
N VAL A 105 -6.11 -3.07 -20.45
CA VAL A 105 -6.33 -4.51 -20.52
C VAL A 105 -7.11 -4.95 -19.29
N LYS A 106 -8.46 -5.05 -19.41
CA LYS A 106 -9.30 -5.77 -18.45
C LYS A 106 -9.24 -7.26 -18.79
N PRO A 107 -8.45 -8.08 -18.09
CA PRO A 107 -8.54 -9.52 -18.28
C PRO A 107 -9.88 -9.99 -17.69
N GLY A 108 -10.77 -10.47 -18.53
CA GLY A 108 -11.87 -11.32 -18.14
C GLY A 108 -13.13 -10.68 -17.57
N ALA A 109 -13.35 -9.39 -17.71
CA ALA A 109 -14.63 -8.77 -17.39
C ALA A 109 -15.68 -9.23 -18.43
N LYS A 110 -16.47 -10.26 -18.07
CA LYS A 110 -17.72 -10.54 -18.78
C LYS A 110 -18.62 -9.32 -18.58
N SER A 111 -18.91 -8.63 -19.69
CA SER A 111 -19.85 -7.50 -19.71
C SER A 111 -21.15 -7.91 -18.99
N GLY A 112 -21.53 -7.17 -17.92
CA GLY A 112 -22.81 -7.31 -17.22
C GLY A 112 -22.80 -8.10 -15.92
N ALA A 113 -21.73 -8.77 -15.48
CA ALA A 113 -21.63 -9.36 -14.15
C ALA A 113 -21.08 -8.32 -13.14
N LYS A 114 -21.67 -8.24 -11.93
CA LYS A 114 -21.04 -7.50 -10.82
C LYS A 114 -19.64 -8.06 -10.62
N SER A 115 -18.64 -7.18 -10.67
CA SER A 115 -17.25 -7.55 -10.38
C SER A 115 -17.17 -8.05 -8.92
N GLU A 116 -16.45 -9.16 -8.72
CA GLU A 116 -16.19 -9.67 -7.36
C GLU A 116 -15.29 -8.69 -6.62
N PRO A 117 -15.54 -8.38 -5.33
CA PRO A 117 -14.71 -7.50 -4.53
C PRO A 117 -13.26 -7.95 -4.52
N ARG A 118 -12.30 -7.02 -4.64
CA ARG A 118 -10.87 -7.29 -4.66
C ARG A 118 -10.15 -6.39 -3.67
N TYR A 119 -9.10 -6.93 -3.07
CA TYR A 119 -8.23 -6.21 -2.16
C TYR A 119 -6.78 -6.53 -2.49
N GLY A 120 -5.90 -5.52 -2.39
CA GLY A 120 -4.50 -5.70 -2.76
C GLY A 120 -3.65 -4.46 -2.55
N ILE A 121 -2.74 -4.26 -3.49
CA ILE A 121 -1.77 -3.17 -3.51
C ILE A 121 -1.83 -2.41 -4.83
N GLY A 122 -1.43 -1.14 -4.81
CA GLY A 122 -1.38 -0.28 -5.98
C GLY A 122 -0.06 0.45 -6.14
N LEU A 123 0.28 0.81 -7.35
CA LEU A 123 1.42 1.65 -7.69
C LEU A 123 0.98 2.68 -8.73
N ILE A 124 1.24 3.96 -8.43
CA ILE A 124 0.88 5.11 -9.27
C ILE A 124 2.17 5.84 -9.63
N SER A 125 2.32 6.23 -10.90
CA SER A 125 3.53 6.89 -11.40
C SER A 125 3.19 7.99 -12.42
N THR A 126 3.79 9.16 -12.24
CA THR A 126 3.86 10.19 -13.29
C THR A 126 5.06 9.96 -14.21
N ILE A 127 6.01 9.12 -13.78
CA ILE A 127 7.15 8.69 -14.59
C ILE A 127 6.67 7.57 -15.51
N PRO A 128 6.99 7.59 -16.82
CA PRO A 128 6.61 6.52 -17.73
C PRO A 128 7.10 5.14 -17.27
N VAL A 129 6.20 4.17 -17.35
CA VAL A 129 6.46 2.77 -16.96
C VAL A 129 6.67 1.92 -18.20
N LYS A 130 7.84 1.29 -18.29
CA LYS A 130 8.19 0.36 -19.38
C LYS A 130 7.43 -0.94 -19.25
N LYS A 131 7.35 -1.46 -18.01
CA LYS A 131 6.77 -2.77 -17.75
C LYS A 131 6.34 -2.91 -16.30
N TRP A 132 5.20 -3.56 -16.11
CA TRP A 132 4.70 -4.00 -14.82
C TRP A 132 5.08 -5.45 -14.57
N HIS A 133 5.40 -5.76 -13.32
CA HIS A 133 5.74 -7.11 -12.88
C HIS A 133 5.00 -7.44 -11.58
N ARG A 134 4.66 -8.70 -11.38
CA ARG A 134 3.94 -9.20 -10.21
C ARG A 134 4.53 -10.52 -9.73
N ILE A 135 4.56 -10.72 -8.41
CA ILE A 135 4.93 -11.99 -7.80
C ILE A 135 4.04 -12.30 -6.60
N GLU A 136 3.64 -13.56 -6.47
CA GLU A 136 2.96 -14.09 -5.29
C GLU A 136 3.97 -14.34 -4.17
N LEU A 137 3.63 -13.93 -2.94
CA LEU A 137 4.49 -14.13 -1.77
C LEU A 137 4.00 -15.27 -0.86
N GLY A 138 2.77 -15.73 -1.08
CA GLY A 138 2.11 -16.70 -0.22
C GLY A 138 1.57 -16.06 1.07
N ARG A 139 1.24 -16.89 2.06
CA ARG A 139 0.71 -16.49 3.37
C ARG A 139 1.14 -17.44 4.47
N SER A 140 0.98 -17.04 5.73
CA SER A 140 1.00 -17.95 6.87
C SER A 140 -0.25 -18.84 6.87
N ARG A 141 -0.13 -20.05 7.42
CA ARG A 141 -1.29 -20.92 7.69
C ARG A 141 -2.01 -20.55 8.99
N ILE A 142 -1.36 -19.78 9.85
CA ILE A 142 -1.88 -19.30 11.12
C ILE A 142 -2.13 -17.80 11.03
N GLY A 143 -3.12 -17.31 11.80
CA GLY A 143 -3.33 -15.90 12.05
C GLY A 143 -2.77 -15.49 13.41
N LEU A 144 -2.91 -14.20 13.74
CA LEU A 144 -2.54 -13.64 15.03
C LEU A 144 -3.64 -12.69 15.55
N PRO A 145 -3.72 -12.46 16.88
CA PRO A 145 -4.51 -11.36 17.39
C PRO A 145 -3.89 -10.03 16.99
N LEU A 146 -4.69 -9.16 16.38
CA LEU A 146 -4.29 -7.80 16.01
C LEU A 146 -5.09 -6.78 16.80
N VAL A 147 -4.48 -5.61 17.00
CA VAL A 147 -5.12 -4.42 17.57
C VAL A 147 -5.59 -3.59 16.39
N ILE A 148 -6.90 -3.34 16.34
CA ILE A 148 -7.48 -2.50 15.28
C ILE A 148 -8.26 -1.34 15.89
N PRO A 149 -8.39 -0.20 15.18
CA PRO A 149 -9.30 0.86 15.59
C PRO A 149 -10.73 0.33 15.69
N ALA A 150 -11.44 0.67 16.78
CA ALA A 150 -12.85 0.36 16.92
C ALA A 150 -13.67 1.58 16.48
N GLY A 151 -14.76 1.34 15.75
CA GLY A 151 -15.76 2.36 15.49
C GLY A 151 -16.38 2.82 16.81
N GLY A 152 -16.55 4.12 17.00
CA GLY A 152 -17.20 4.70 18.17
C GLY A 152 -18.21 5.75 17.74
N ASP A 153 -19.28 5.91 18.54
CA ASP A 153 -20.20 7.04 18.35
C ASP A 153 -19.38 8.34 18.49
N SER A 154 -19.57 9.22 17.53
CA SER A 154 -18.80 10.44 17.31
C SER A 154 -18.74 11.44 18.49
N GLY A 155 -19.51 11.20 19.56
CA GLY A 155 -19.58 12.09 20.73
C GLY A 155 -18.43 11.93 21.75
N GLU A 156 -18.04 10.70 22.09
CA GLU A 156 -17.01 10.47 23.12
C GLU A 156 -15.57 10.46 22.56
N ALA A 157 -15.37 9.98 21.33
CA ALA A 157 -14.06 9.95 20.70
C ALA A 157 -13.56 11.36 20.33
N ALA A 158 -14.45 12.27 19.95
CA ALA A 158 -14.12 13.66 19.67
C ALA A 158 -13.69 14.44 20.93
N ALA A 159 -14.24 14.12 22.09
CA ALA A 159 -13.93 14.81 23.33
C ALA A 159 -12.59 14.39 23.97
N THR A 160 -12.11 13.17 23.71
CA THR A 160 -10.92 12.63 24.38
C THR A 160 -9.69 12.48 23.49
N LYS A 161 -9.77 12.71 22.18
CA LYS A 161 -8.72 12.42 21.17
C LYS A 161 -8.18 10.99 21.24
N ARG A 162 -8.92 10.06 21.86
CA ARG A 162 -8.53 8.66 21.97
C ARG A 162 -9.34 7.82 20.99
N ILE A 163 -8.65 7.16 20.07
CA ILE A 163 -9.28 6.19 19.19
C ILE A 163 -9.45 4.89 19.98
N PRO A 164 -10.69 4.38 20.19
CA PRO A 164 -10.89 3.12 20.85
C PRO A 164 -10.26 1.99 20.02
N ILE A 165 -9.72 0.99 20.70
CA ILE A 165 -9.06 -0.16 20.07
C ILE A 165 -9.75 -1.44 20.50
N ARG A 166 -9.74 -2.44 19.61
CA ARG A 166 -10.18 -3.80 19.92
C ARG A 166 -9.19 -4.84 19.45
N PHE A 167 -9.16 -5.99 20.12
CA PHE A 167 -8.37 -7.13 19.70
C PHE A 167 -9.26 -8.06 18.86
N ILE A 168 -8.78 -8.43 17.69
CA ILE A 168 -9.42 -9.43 16.85
C ILE A 168 -8.39 -10.46 16.39
N TYR A 169 -8.81 -11.72 16.24
CA TYR A 169 -7.99 -12.73 15.60
C TYR A 169 -8.14 -12.61 14.10
N VAL A 170 -7.04 -12.32 13.40
CA VAL A 170 -7.01 -12.16 11.97
C VAL A 170 -6.23 -13.32 11.34
N ARG A 171 -6.85 -13.98 10.38
CA ARG A 171 -6.16 -14.99 9.56
C ARG A 171 -5.26 -14.27 8.56
N ASP A 172 -4.03 -14.76 8.41
CA ASP A 172 -3.12 -14.20 7.41
C ASP A 172 -3.65 -14.42 5.98
N GLU A 173 -3.46 -13.43 5.15
CA GLU A 173 -3.94 -13.37 3.78
C GLU A 173 -2.79 -13.59 2.80
N PRO A 174 -3.07 -14.10 1.57
CA PRO A 174 -2.08 -14.08 0.50
C PRO A 174 -1.49 -12.70 0.29
N ARG A 175 -0.18 -12.61 0.11
CA ARG A 175 0.54 -11.37 -0.14
C ARG A 175 1.14 -11.37 -1.53
N VAL A 176 1.26 -10.19 -2.10
CA VAL A 176 1.83 -9.98 -3.44
C VAL A 176 2.82 -8.84 -3.41
N ALA A 177 3.70 -8.78 -4.39
CA ALA A 177 4.46 -7.60 -4.71
C ALA A 177 4.19 -7.20 -6.17
N LEU A 178 4.07 -5.89 -6.40
CA LEU A 178 3.88 -5.25 -7.69
C LEU A 178 5.08 -4.35 -7.96
N ALA A 179 5.72 -4.47 -9.12
CA ALA A 179 6.84 -3.62 -9.47
C ALA A 179 6.62 -2.91 -10.81
N ALA A 180 7.12 -1.66 -10.88
CA ALA A 180 7.21 -0.86 -12.08
C ALA A 180 8.69 -0.73 -12.50
N GLU A 181 8.98 -1.10 -13.74
CA GLU A 181 10.23 -0.78 -14.42
C GLU A 181 10.07 0.60 -15.06
N LEU A 182 10.75 1.61 -14.50
CA LEU A 182 10.58 3.01 -14.88
C LEU A 182 11.56 3.43 -15.99
N GLU A 183 11.17 4.42 -16.79
CA GLU A 183 12.04 4.99 -17.84
C GLU A 183 13.31 5.64 -17.27
N ASN A 184 13.28 6.14 -16.04
CA ASN A 184 14.43 6.77 -15.37
C ASN A 184 15.47 5.77 -14.81
N GLY A 185 15.31 4.47 -15.09
CA GLY A 185 16.28 3.43 -14.73
C GLY A 185 16.08 2.83 -13.33
N PHE A 186 15.05 3.21 -12.59
CA PHE A 186 14.66 2.53 -11.35
C PHE A 186 13.67 1.40 -11.63
N THR A 187 13.71 0.37 -10.79
CA THR A 187 12.64 -0.62 -10.69
C THR A 187 12.14 -0.66 -9.25
N VAL A 188 10.91 -0.21 -9.07
CA VAL A 188 10.33 0.02 -7.73
C VAL A 188 9.23 -0.97 -7.47
N ALA A 189 9.35 -1.73 -6.39
CA ALA A 189 8.33 -2.67 -5.93
C ALA A 189 7.59 -2.12 -4.72
N VAL A 190 6.26 -2.18 -4.77
CA VAL A 190 5.38 -2.02 -3.61
C VAL A 190 4.94 -3.39 -3.10
N THR A 191 4.80 -3.52 -1.78
CA THR A 191 4.30 -4.75 -1.14
C THR A 191 3.64 -4.42 0.20
N HIS A 192 2.74 -5.30 0.64
CA HIS A 192 2.26 -5.37 2.01
C HIS A 192 2.54 -6.78 2.53
N LEU A 193 3.48 -6.90 3.46
CA LEU A 193 3.92 -8.21 3.95
C LEU A 193 3.00 -8.74 5.05
N SER A 194 3.10 -10.04 5.31
CA SER A 194 2.39 -10.69 6.42
C SER A 194 2.72 -10.01 7.75
N PHE A 195 1.73 -9.90 8.63
CA PHE A 195 1.95 -9.48 10.02
C PHE A 195 2.48 -10.60 10.91
N VAL A 196 2.60 -11.85 10.38
CA VAL A 196 3.11 -13.00 11.13
C VAL A 196 4.64 -12.97 11.11
N PRO A 197 5.30 -12.94 12.31
CA PRO A 197 6.75 -12.93 12.42
C PRO A 197 7.40 -14.09 11.65
N PHE A 198 8.58 -13.84 11.13
CA PHE A 198 9.36 -14.70 10.23
C PHE A 198 8.75 -14.88 8.83
N VAL A 199 7.42 -14.98 8.69
CA VAL A 199 6.76 -15.05 7.37
C VAL A 199 7.02 -13.77 6.59
N ASN A 200 6.82 -12.59 7.23
CA ASN A 200 7.16 -11.29 6.66
C ASN A 200 8.63 -11.19 6.23
N TYR A 201 9.55 -11.67 7.05
CA TYR A 201 10.97 -11.66 6.72
C TYR A 201 11.29 -12.51 5.48
N PHE A 202 10.77 -13.74 5.41
CA PHE A 202 10.95 -14.60 4.24
C PHE A 202 10.29 -14.03 2.99
N GLN A 203 9.14 -13.40 3.13
CA GLN A 203 8.48 -12.68 2.03
C GLN A 203 9.34 -11.50 1.55
N LEU A 204 9.92 -10.70 2.46
CA LEU A 204 10.84 -9.63 2.10
C LEU A 204 12.06 -10.14 1.32
N MET A 205 12.66 -11.25 1.78
CA MET A 205 13.79 -11.86 1.07
C MET A 205 13.39 -12.35 -0.33
N LYS A 206 12.17 -12.87 -0.48
CA LYS A 206 11.63 -13.28 -1.78
C LYS A 206 11.44 -12.09 -2.72
N VAL A 207 10.84 -10.98 -2.23
CA VAL A 207 10.67 -9.72 -2.98
C VAL A 207 12.02 -9.19 -3.45
N ARG A 208 13.00 -9.09 -2.57
CA ARG A 208 14.34 -8.57 -2.87
C ARG A 208 15.09 -9.40 -3.90
N ARG A 209 15.04 -10.74 -3.76
CA ARG A 209 15.66 -11.64 -4.73
C ARG A 209 15.01 -11.51 -6.10
N TRP A 210 13.70 -11.45 -6.13
CA TRP A 210 12.94 -11.27 -7.37
C TRP A 210 13.23 -9.93 -8.02
N LEU A 211 13.19 -8.84 -7.25
CA LEU A 211 13.41 -7.49 -7.77
C LEU A 211 14.82 -7.30 -8.32
N LYS A 212 15.82 -7.90 -7.67
CA LYS A 212 17.22 -7.88 -8.16
C LYS A 212 17.44 -8.65 -9.46
N ALA A 213 16.52 -9.53 -9.85
CA ALA A 213 16.57 -10.22 -11.13
C ALA A 213 15.90 -9.41 -12.26
N LEU A 214 15.23 -8.30 -11.93
CA LEU A 214 14.66 -7.35 -12.89
C LEU A 214 15.69 -6.28 -13.27
N PRO A 215 15.56 -5.63 -14.44
CA PRO A 215 16.43 -4.52 -14.82
C PRO A 215 16.30 -3.32 -13.88
N GLY A 216 17.33 -2.45 -13.86
CA GLY A 216 17.29 -1.16 -13.17
C GLY A 216 17.71 -1.20 -11.71
N ASN A 217 17.65 -0.04 -11.06
CA ASN A 217 18.05 0.14 -9.66
C ASN A 217 16.90 -0.24 -8.72
N PRO A 218 17.02 -1.31 -7.90
CA PRO A 218 15.91 -1.84 -7.13
C PRO A 218 15.60 -1.01 -5.88
N ILE A 219 14.31 -0.65 -5.73
CA ILE A 219 13.72 -0.05 -4.53
C ILE A 219 12.55 -0.92 -4.09
N VAL A 220 12.48 -1.25 -2.80
CA VAL A 220 11.31 -1.90 -2.19
C VAL A 220 10.66 -0.93 -1.22
N MET A 221 9.37 -0.71 -1.36
CA MET A 221 8.58 0.11 -0.46
C MET A 221 7.29 -0.61 -0.03
N GLY A 222 6.75 -0.20 1.10
CA GLY A 222 5.49 -0.72 1.61
C GLY A 222 5.46 -0.88 3.11
N ASP A 223 4.31 -1.35 3.58
CA ASP A 223 4.14 -1.88 4.92
C ASP A 223 4.80 -3.26 5.01
N LEU A 224 5.97 -3.30 5.61
CA LEU A 224 6.74 -4.53 5.74
C LEU A 224 6.36 -5.34 6.98
N ASN A 225 5.52 -4.77 7.87
CA ASN A 225 5.15 -5.39 9.15
C ASN A 225 6.38 -5.88 9.97
N LEU A 226 7.52 -5.23 9.77
CA LEU A 226 8.79 -5.49 10.44
C LEU A 226 9.23 -4.21 11.16
N GLY A 227 9.21 -4.23 12.48
CA GLY A 227 9.63 -3.08 13.28
C GLY A 227 11.15 -2.94 13.40
N TRP A 228 11.59 -1.79 13.89
CA TRP A 228 12.99 -1.47 14.25
C TRP A 228 13.96 -1.79 13.14
N ALA A 229 14.74 -1.45 12.57
CA ALA A 229 15.73 -1.76 11.53
C ALA A 229 15.78 -3.24 11.04
N LEU A 230 14.84 -4.12 11.46
CA LEU A 230 14.82 -5.53 11.01
C LEU A 230 14.80 -5.68 9.49
N PRO A 231 14.09 -4.83 8.72
CA PRO A 231 14.13 -4.95 7.27
C PRO A 231 15.53 -4.81 6.67
N VAL A 232 16.43 -4.04 7.26
CA VAL A 232 17.74 -3.71 6.66
C VAL A 232 18.92 -4.27 7.41
N ARG A 233 18.72 -4.72 8.65
CA ARG A 233 19.82 -5.19 9.52
C ARG A 233 20.55 -6.40 8.91
N GLY A 234 21.86 -6.31 8.78
CA GLY A 234 22.69 -7.39 8.25
C GLY A 234 22.50 -7.67 6.75
N THR A 235 21.97 -6.73 6.00
CA THR A 235 21.73 -6.86 4.56
C THR A 235 22.46 -5.75 3.78
N HIS A 236 22.53 -5.88 2.44
CA HIS A 236 22.98 -4.83 1.54
C HIS A 236 21.87 -3.83 1.17
N TRP A 237 20.82 -3.75 1.97
CA TRP A 237 19.73 -2.78 1.78
C TRP A 237 19.80 -1.72 2.87
N ARG A 238 19.44 -0.49 2.53
CA ARG A 238 19.31 0.60 3.50
C ARG A 238 17.90 1.17 3.48
N SER A 239 17.41 1.62 4.63
CA SER A 239 16.22 2.47 4.69
C SER A 239 16.60 3.87 4.20
N LEU A 240 15.77 4.45 3.35
CA LEU A 240 15.99 5.81 2.84
C LEU A 240 15.43 6.86 3.78
N ARG A 241 14.50 6.49 4.67
CA ARG A 241 13.97 7.33 5.75
C ARG A 241 13.69 6.47 6.99
N THR A 242 13.89 7.07 8.16
CA THR A 242 13.54 6.46 9.45
C THR A 242 12.52 7.37 10.16
N MET A 243 11.28 6.90 10.30
CA MET A 243 10.23 7.57 11.04
C MET A 243 9.20 6.56 11.53
N ASN A 244 8.61 6.82 12.68
CA ASN A 244 7.47 6.01 13.13
C ASN A 244 6.24 6.33 12.26
N THR A 245 5.57 5.28 11.77
CA THR A 245 4.42 5.40 10.86
C THR A 245 3.11 4.91 11.47
N TYR A 246 3.18 4.09 12.51
CA TYR A 246 2.00 3.45 13.11
C TYR A 246 1.95 3.61 14.65
N PRO A 247 0.77 3.83 15.25
CA PRO A 247 -0.46 4.27 14.60
C PRO A 247 -0.41 5.77 14.26
N SER A 248 -1.16 6.24 13.25
CA SER A 248 -1.10 7.62 12.76
C SER A 248 -1.41 8.68 13.84
N TRP A 249 -2.26 8.38 14.81
CA TRP A 249 -2.64 9.27 15.91
C TRP A 249 -1.65 9.35 17.08
N GLY A 250 -0.48 8.78 16.94
CA GLY A 250 0.56 8.78 17.97
C GLY A 250 1.59 7.70 17.67
N SER A 251 2.28 7.89 16.55
CA SER A 251 3.19 6.91 15.96
C SER A 251 4.31 6.49 16.92
N LYS A 252 4.49 5.18 17.08
CA LYS A 252 5.44 4.58 18.01
C LYS A 252 6.38 3.57 17.35
N ILE A 253 6.00 3.07 16.18
CA ILE A 253 6.73 2.04 15.48
C ILE A 253 6.77 2.35 13.98
N GLN A 254 7.87 2.02 13.33
CA GLN A 254 7.99 2.05 11.89
C GLN A 254 7.64 0.68 11.32
N PHE A 255 6.57 0.59 10.52
CA PHE A 255 6.22 -0.59 9.73
C PHE A 255 6.38 -0.32 8.23
N ASP A 256 6.27 0.94 7.83
CA ASP A 256 6.36 1.38 6.45
C ASP A 256 7.79 1.80 6.12
N TYR A 257 8.30 1.32 5.01
CA TYR A 257 9.68 1.53 4.60
C TYR A 257 9.77 1.88 3.11
N ILE A 258 10.81 2.65 2.78
CA ILE A 258 11.37 2.77 1.43
C ILE A 258 12.82 2.34 1.56
N THR A 259 13.18 1.20 0.93
CA THR A 259 14.53 0.62 1.03
C THR A 259 15.16 0.47 -0.34
N ALA A 260 16.47 0.76 -0.45
CA ALA A 260 17.23 0.61 -1.67
C ALA A 260 18.41 -0.35 -1.48
N HIS A 261 18.78 -1.07 -2.54
CA HIS A 261 19.95 -1.94 -2.55
C HIS A 261 21.20 -1.09 -2.75
N VAL A 262 22.07 -1.04 -1.72
CA VAL A 262 23.21 -0.11 -1.65
C VAL A 262 24.16 -0.20 -2.85
N PRO A 263 24.57 -1.40 -3.30
CA PRO A 263 25.48 -1.51 -4.44
C PRO A 263 24.94 -0.92 -5.76
N ASP A 264 23.61 -1.01 -5.99
CA ASP A 264 22.98 -0.54 -7.24
C ASP A 264 22.52 0.92 -7.11
N PHE A 265 22.28 1.38 -5.87
CA PHE A 265 21.73 2.71 -5.60
C PHE A 265 22.78 3.83 -5.76
N GLY A 266 24.06 3.55 -5.47
CA GLY A 266 25.15 4.51 -5.57
C GLY A 266 25.07 5.66 -4.54
N GLU A 267 25.78 6.75 -4.84
CA GLU A 267 25.93 7.93 -3.98
C GLU A 267 24.84 8.99 -4.29
N ARG A 268 23.55 8.58 -4.19
CA ARG A 268 22.44 9.52 -4.38
C ARG A 268 22.12 10.27 -3.10
N THR A 269 21.81 11.55 -3.24
CA THR A 269 21.32 12.38 -2.14
C THR A 269 19.86 12.05 -1.86
N ILE A 270 19.51 11.90 -0.58
CA ILE A 270 18.15 11.64 -0.13
C ILE A 270 17.69 12.81 0.73
N THR A 271 16.54 13.36 0.39
CA THR A 271 15.85 14.37 1.18
C THR A 271 14.53 13.81 1.69
N GLU A 272 14.22 14.02 2.95
CA GLU A 272 12.95 13.62 3.54
C GLU A 272 11.82 14.56 3.07
N ILE A 273 10.65 13.99 2.78
CA ILE A 273 9.47 14.76 2.40
C ILE A 273 8.52 14.81 3.59
N GLU A 274 8.24 16.00 4.10
CA GLU A 274 7.20 16.19 5.10
C GLU A 274 5.83 16.13 4.42
N ILE A 275 4.98 15.21 4.88
CA ILE A 275 3.64 14.97 4.32
C ILE A 275 2.63 15.39 5.38
N PRO A 276 1.66 16.27 5.05
CA PRO A 276 0.62 16.66 6.00
C PRO A 276 -0.28 15.48 6.37
N ASP A 277 -1.09 15.64 7.41
CA ASP A 277 -2.16 14.69 7.72
C ASP A 277 -3.18 14.68 6.57
N LEU A 278 -3.33 13.52 5.95
CA LEU A 278 -4.23 13.34 4.80
C LEU A 278 -5.66 12.96 5.22
N GLY A 279 -5.95 12.89 6.53
CA GLY A 279 -7.28 12.69 7.10
C GLY A 279 -7.84 11.27 7.01
N ILE A 280 -7.06 10.33 6.53
CA ILE A 280 -7.43 8.91 6.38
C ILE A 280 -6.25 8.02 6.75
N SER A 281 -6.55 6.76 7.06
CA SER A 281 -5.59 5.69 7.44
C SER A 281 -5.05 5.78 8.86
N ASP A 282 -4.77 4.61 9.44
CA ASP A 282 -4.06 4.42 10.70
C ASP A 282 -2.53 4.37 10.54
N HIS A 283 -2.04 4.52 9.31
CA HIS A 283 -0.62 4.69 8.99
C HIS A 283 -0.32 6.10 8.47
N LEU A 284 0.80 6.67 8.91
CA LEU A 284 1.36 7.87 8.29
C LEU A 284 2.10 7.50 7.00
N PRO A 285 1.92 8.26 5.91
CA PRO A 285 2.71 8.06 4.70
C PRO A 285 4.18 8.38 4.95
N ILE A 286 5.08 7.61 4.34
CA ILE A 286 6.53 7.84 4.37
C ILE A 286 7.01 8.24 2.98
N GLY A 287 7.80 9.32 2.89
CA GLY A 287 8.25 9.85 1.62
C GLY A 287 9.68 10.33 1.60
N VAL A 288 10.35 10.17 0.46
CA VAL A 288 11.70 10.66 0.19
C VAL A 288 11.82 11.24 -1.21
N GLU A 289 12.70 12.21 -1.36
CA GLU A 289 13.19 12.67 -2.66
C GLU A 289 14.58 12.09 -2.92
N ILE A 290 14.76 11.47 -4.06
CA ILE A 290 16.01 10.87 -4.56
C ILE A 290 16.54 11.78 -5.66
N LEU A 291 17.72 12.40 -5.41
CA LEU A 291 18.40 13.35 -6.30
C LEU A 291 19.58 12.69 -7.00
#